data_5b6c0520e132d05bd695c9f06dfccaa2
#
_entry.id   5b6c0520e132d05bd695c9f06dfccaa2
#
_cell.length_a   1.000
_cell.length_b   1.000
_cell.length_c   1.000
_cell.angle_alpha   90.00
_cell.angle_beta   90.00
_cell.angle_gamma   90.00
#
_symmetry.space_group_name_H-M   'P 1'
#
loop_
_entity.id
_entity.type
_entity.pdbx_description
1 polymer ?
#
loop_
_entity_poly.entity_id
_entity_poly.type
_entity_poly.pdbx_seq_one_letter_code
_entity_poly.pdbx_strand_id
1 'polypeptide(L)'
;MLSRYMNRFWLKRTLHKTLLGLLVLVGLALLSSSCEKSNGEIGAGKFIEDRPELGEKLSFNVVSYTTNWDSITTKNPVSVALGNLNDPIFGKLNAAFTTRLLLSKLSPDFGDSTVCDSVKVRLAYQNTYGLRGDSIHLEVLPVIEPMSDTINYYSNTMPVMGPSIMDTTLMIDPSVPVFNGIDTSVGYLTFDLDPSFFQEKLFDAAIAGEDYLIDNESFVASVPGLHFRDAGTGTSALSFFNLTASGSLIQLFYHTGAQDTVPKLFTMTFGQNFGDPGLSFNSYENDFTTADFGIDMQ
;
A
#
# COMPACT_ATOMS: atom_id res chain seq x y z
N MET A 1 73.99 -50.74 -23.49
CA MET A 1 73.19 -50.07 -24.58
C MET A 1 71.82 -49.59 -24.16
N LEU A 2 71.35 -49.87 -22.97
CA LEU A 2 69.95 -49.47 -22.54
C LEU A 2 69.82 -48.02 -22.02
N SER A 3 70.86 -47.35 -21.58
CA SER A 3 70.78 -46.01 -20.95
C SER A 3 70.50 -44.88 -21.94
N ARG A 4 70.84 -45.02 -23.22
CA ARG A 4 70.58 -43.96 -24.23
C ARG A 4 69.13 -43.91 -24.78
N TYR A 5 68.38 -45.02 -24.66
CA TYR A 5 67.03 -45.10 -25.14
C TYR A 5 66.00 -44.50 -24.10
N MET A 6 66.30 -44.67 -22.84
CA MET A 6 65.44 -44.21 -21.75
C MET A 6 65.46 -42.68 -21.63
N ASN A 7 66.61 -42.02 -21.89
CA ASN A 7 66.66 -40.54 -21.85
C ASN A 7 65.93 -39.85 -23.00
N ARG A 8 65.84 -40.50 -24.18
CA ARG A 8 65.12 -39.95 -25.33
C ARG A 8 63.58 -40.02 -25.14
N PHE A 9 63.08 -41.01 -24.42
CA PHE A 9 61.67 -41.18 -24.18
C PHE A 9 61.17 -40.20 -23.11
N TRP A 10 61.96 -39.95 -22.08
CA TRP A 10 61.67 -38.96 -21.04
C TRP A 10 61.71 -37.52 -21.59
N LEU A 11 62.69 -37.23 -22.40
CA LEU A 11 62.86 -35.92 -23.00
C LEU A 11 61.74 -35.56 -23.97
N LYS A 12 61.21 -36.50 -24.73
CA LYS A 12 60.04 -36.28 -25.59
C LYS A 12 58.79 -36.06 -24.80
N ARG A 13 58.60 -36.75 -23.69
CA ARG A 13 57.38 -36.63 -22.85
C ARG A 13 57.38 -35.34 -22.06
N THR A 14 58.50 -34.83 -21.62
CA THR A 14 58.61 -33.51 -21.01
C THR A 14 58.45 -32.39 -22.03
N LEU A 15 59.07 -32.56 -23.23
CA LEU A 15 58.91 -31.56 -24.31
C LEU A 15 57.46 -31.41 -24.78
N HIS A 16 56.67 -32.50 -24.86
CA HIS A 16 55.27 -32.46 -25.21
C HIS A 16 54.43 -31.77 -24.13
N LYS A 17 54.71 -31.99 -22.85
CA LYS A 17 54.01 -31.34 -21.74
C LYS A 17 54.32 -29.85 -21.67
N THR A 18 55.54 -29.44 -21.90
CA THR A 18 55.90 -28.01 -21.94
C THR A 18 55.35 -27.33 -23.19
N LEU A 19 55.33 -28.00 -24.34
CA LEU A 19 54.72 -27.47 -25.55
C LEU A 19 53.18 -27.31 -25.39
N LEU A 20 52.52 -28.30 -24.78
CA LEU A 20 51.07 -28.24 -24.49
C LEU A 20 50.76 -27.14 -23.48
N GLY A 21 51.57 -26.98 -22.44
CA GLY A 21 51.43 -25.89 -21.47
C GLY A 21 51.62 -24.51 -22.10
N LEU A 22 52.59 -24.38 -23.01
CA LEU A 22 52.80 -23.12 -23.75
C LEU A 22 51.61 -22.78 -24.67
N LEU A 23 51.07 -23.81 -25.31
CA LEU A 23 49.90 -23.65 -26.22
C LEU A 23 48.65 -23.24 -25.47
N VAL A 24 48.42 -23.76 -24.27
CA VAL A 24 47.34 -23.36 -23.37
C VAL A 24 47.52 -21.91 -22.88
N LEU A 25 48.75 -21.54 -22.54
CA LEU A 25 49.09 -20.20 -22.07
C LEU A 25 48.89 -19.15 -23.16
N VAL A 26 49.29 -19.45 -24.40
CA VAL A 26 49.05 -18.60 -25.57
C VAL A 26 47.57 -18.52 -25.90
N GLY A 27 46.84 -19.63 -25.78
CA GLY A 27 45.36 -19.64 -25.95
C GLY A 27 44.66 -18.77 -24.91
N LEU A 28 45.09 -18.82 -23.65
CA LEU A 28 44.55 -17.96 -22.59
C LEU A 28 44.84 -16.46 -22.82
N ALA A 29 46.07 -16.17 -23.31
CA ALA A 29 46.47 -14.79 -23.62
C ALA A 29 45.72 -14.21 -24.81
N LEU A 30 45.32 -15.03 -25.78
CA LEU A 30 44.50 -14.61 -26.92
C LEU A 30 43.01 -14.39 -26.52
N LEU A 31 42.52 -15.08 -25.48
CA LEU A 31 41.19 -14.89 -24.95
C LEU A 31 41.07 -13.64 -24.06
N SER A 32 42.15 -13.16 -23.48
CA SER A 32 42.17 -11.96 -22.64
C SER A 32 42.29 -10.65 -23.44
N SER A 33 42.56 -10.69 -24.74
CA SER A 33 42.66 -9.49 -25.56
C SER A 33 41.33 -9.01 -26.18
N SER A 34 40.18 -9.63 -25.81
CA SER A 34 38.88 -9.33 -26.38
C SER A 34 37.99 -8.42 -25.51
N CYS A 35 38.59 -7.51 -24.76
CA CYS A 35 37.82 -6.43 -24.11
C CYS A 35 38.59 -5.12 -24.18
N GLU A 36 38.87 -4.64 -25.35
CA GLU A 36 38.97 -3.18 -25.52
C GLU A 36 37.56 -2.64 -25.54
N LYS A 37 37.15 -2.05 -24.40
CA LYS A 37 36.03 -1.15 -24.35
C LYS A 37 36.37 0.01 -25.28
N SER A 38 35.98 -0.05 -26.53
CA SER A 38 35.90 1.16 -27.35
C SER A 38 35.02 2.11 -26.57
N ASN A 39 35.58 3.17 -26.04
CA ASN A 39 34.83 4.33 -25.54
C ASN A 39 33.83 4.64 -26.65
N GLY A 40 32.53 4.55 -26.31
CA GLY A 40 31.42 4.56 -27.26
C GLY A 40 31.39 5.79 -28.15
N GLU A 41 32.21 5.81 -29.16
CA GLU A 41 32.04 6.63 -30.33
C GLU A 41 31.18 5.86 -31.35
N ILE A 42 29.99 5.42 -30.94
CA ILE A 42 29.01 4.94 -31.87
C ILE A 42 28.58 6.15 -32.71
N GLY A 43 29.15 6.26 -33.90
CA GLY A 43 28.77 7.27 -34.87
C GLY A 43 29.58 8.57 -34.88
N ALA A 44 30.48 8.82 -33.93
CA ALA A 44 31.26 10.08 -33.91
C ALA A 44 32.27 10.20 -35.06
N GLY A 45 32.83 9.08 -35.54
CA GLY A 45 33.81 9.08 -36.64
C GLY A 45 33.21 9.35 -38.03
N LYS A 46 31.92 9.16 -38.22
CA LYS A 46 31.27 9.33 -39.55
C LYS A 46 30.63 10.70 -39.72
N PHE A 47 30.54 11.51 -38.65
CA PHE A 47 29.94 12.84 -38.68
C PHE A 47 30.96 13.99 -38.61
N ILE A 48 32.25 13.69 -38.80
CA ILE A 48 33.30 14.71 -38.73
C ILE A 48 33.21 15.68 -39.94
N GLU A 49 32.67 15.21 -41.08
CA GLU A 49 32.44 16.07 -42.27
C GLU A 49 31.07 16.78 -42.28
N ASP A 50 30.10 16.24 -41.52
CA ASP A 50 28.75 16.83 -41.36
C ASP A 50 28.49 17.17 -39.89
N ARG A 51 29.39 17.88 -39.22
CA ARG A 51 29.00 18.52 -37.96
C ARG A 51 27.94 19.56 -38.33
N PRO A 52 26.67 19.38 -37.90
CA PRO A 52 25.75 20.49 -37.99
C PRO A 52 26.45 21.66 -37.28
N GLU A 53 26.67 22.76 -38.00
CA GLU A 53 27.09 23.99 -37.35
C GLU A 53 26.09 24.23 -36.25
N LEU A 54 26.55 24.09 -34.99
CA LEU A 54 25.74 24.46 -33.86
C LEU A 54 25.44 25.94 -34.06
N GLY A 55 24.22 26.23 -34.51
CA GLY A 55 23.76 27.59 -34.68
C GLY A 55 24.01 28.38 -33.41
N GLU A 56 23.92 29.68 -33.48
CA GLU A 56 24.11 30.58 -32.35
C GLU A 56 23.36 30.07 -31.14
N LYS A 57 24.05 30.06 -29.97
CA LYS A 57 23.45 29.69 -28.70
C LYS A 57 22.27 30.62 -28.40
N LEU A 58 21.07 30.12 -28.69
CA LEU A 58 19.84 30.84 -28.34
C LEU A 58 19.63 30.67 -26.85
N SER A 59 19.70 31.77 -26.13
CA SER A 59 19.31 31.85 -24.73
C SER A 59 17.87 32.31 -24.64
N PHE A 60 17.02 31.54 -23.99
CA PHE A 60 15.66 31.93 -23.67
C PHE A 60 15.55 32.23 -22.18
N ASN A 61 14.91 33.33 -21.83
CA ASN A 61 14.48 33.54 -20.45
C ASN A 61 13.24 32.68 -20.20
N VAL A 62 13.40 31.66 -19.38
CA VAL A 62 12.27 30.83 -18.91
C VAL A 62 11.87 31.37 -17.54
N VAL A 63 10.63 31.82 -17.43
CA VAL A 63 10.01 32.12 -16.15
C VAL A 63 9.15 30.90 -15.77
N SER A 64 9.51 30.23 -14.68
CA SER A 64 8.72 29.17 -14.09
C SER A 64 8.14 29.65 -12.77
N TYR A 65 6.91 29.27 -12.50
CA TYR A 65 6.26 29.51 -11.22
C TYR A 65 5.48 28.26 -10.81
N THR A 66 5.40 28.05 -9.50
CA THR A 66 4.60 26.98 -8.92
C THR A 66 3.26 27.57 -8.50
N THR A 67 2.18 26.92 -8.91
CA THR A 67 0.82 27.24 -8.42
C THR A 67 0.42 26.20 -7.38
N ASN A 68 -0.09 26.68 -6.25
CA ASN A 68 -0.70 25.81 -5.26
C ASN A 68 -2.13 25.43 -5.72
N TRP A 69 -2.47 24.16 -5.60
CA TRP A 69 -3.84 23.67 -5.79
C TRP A 69 -4.45 23.46 -4.41
N ASP A 70 -5.54 24.11 -4.12
CA ASP A 70 -6.19 24.04 -2.80
C ASP A 70 -6.65 22.61 -2.46
N SER A 71 -7.02 21.82 -3.47
CA SER A 71 -7.46 20.45 -3.28
C SER A 71 -7.44 19.65 -4.59
N ILE A 72 -7.32 18.33 -4.48
CA ILE A 72 -7.42 17.38 -5.59
C ILE A 72 -8.55 16.40 -5.31
N THR A 73 -9.19 15.87 -6.37
CA THR A 73 -10.23 14.86 -6.24
C THR A 73 -9.63 13.54 -5.75
N THR A 74 -10.19 12.99 -4.68
CA THR A 74 -9.71 11.76 -4.04
C THR A 74 -10.78 10.66 -3.96
N LYS A 75 -11.91 10.82 -4.64
CA LYS A 75 -13.02 9.87 -4.67
C LYS A 75 -12.63 8.57 -5.35
N ASN A 76 -12.95 7.44 -4.73
CA ASN A 76 -12.73 6.07 -5.20
C ASN A 76 -11.29 5.84 -5.71
N PRO A 77 -10.27 6.07 -4.86
CA PRO A 77 -8.89 5.85 -5.24
C PRO A 77 -8.61 4.35 -5.41
N VAL A 78 -7.60 3.99 -6.19
CA VAL A 78 -7.13 2.60 -6.34
C VAL A 78 -6.66 2.03 -5.00
N SER A 79 -6.11 2.89 -4.16
CA SER A 79 -5.72 2.57 -2.78
C SER A 79 -6.00 3.74 -1.86
N VAL A 80 -6.40 3.42 -0.63
CA VAL A 80 -6.55 4.41 0.42
C VAL A 80 -5.24 4.57 1.19
N ALA A 81 -4.95 5.78 1.65
CA ALA A 81 -3.74 6.13 2.37
C ALA A 81 -4.05 6.37 3.86
N LEU A 82 -3.16 5.91 4.74
CA LEU A 82 -3.25 6.09 6.18
C LEU A 82 -1.86 6.29 6.78
N GLY A 83 -1.73 7.25 7.67
CA GLY A 83 -0.51 7.49 8.43
C GLY A 83 -0.02 8.94 8.36
N ASN A 84 1.09 9.18 9.03
CA ASN A 84 1.77 10.45 9.12
C ASN A 84 3.14 10.37 8.48
N LEU A 85 3.48 11.31 7.63
CA LEU A 85 4.80 11.46 7.06
C LEU A 85 5.38 12.80 7.50
N ASN A 86 6.58 12.78 8.06
CA ASN A 86 7.34 13.98 8.35
C ASN A 86 8.55 14.02 7.42
N ASP A 87 8.44 14.81 6.36
CA ASP A 87 9.47 14.97 5.35
C ASP A 87 10.18 16.32 5.56
N PRO A 88 11.53 16.36 5.66
CA PRO A 88 12.27 17.59 5.91
C PRO A 88 12.13 18.61 4.76
N ILE A 89 11.86 18.15 3.53
CA ILE A 89 11.74 19.01 2.35
C ILE A 89 10.28 19.47 2.16
N PHE A 90 9.31 18.55 2.27
CA PHE A 90 7.91 18.81 1.97
C PHE A 90 7.03 19.04 3.20
N GLY A 91 7.59 18.92 4.42
CA GLY A 91 6.85 19.14 5.66
C GLY A 91 6.08 17.91 6.12
N LYS A 92 5.00 18.15 6.88
CA LYS A 92 4.19 17.05 7.42
C LYS A 92 2.99 16.80 6.53
N LEU A 93 2.71 15.52 6.30
CA LEU A 93 1.53 15.03 5.62
C LEU A 93 0.81 14.04 6.53
N ASN A 94 -0.43 14.33 6.89
CA ASN A 94 -1.32 13.39 7.54
C ASN A 94 -2.33 12.88 6.51
N ALA A 95 -2.40 11.54 6.35
CA ALA A 95 -3.33 10.88 5.45
C ALA A 95 -4.36 10.08 6.24
N ALA A 96 -5.60 10.30 5.92
CA ALA A 96 -6.76 9.61 6.45
C ALA A 96 -7.64 9.13 5.31
N PHE A 97 -8.52 8.18 5.56
CA PHE A 97 -9.50 7.76 4.57
C PHE A 97 -10.87 7.50 5.17
N THR A 98 -11.88 7.69 4.36
CA THR A 98 -13.28 7.39 4.68
C THR A 98 -13.80 6.35 3.69
N THR A 99 -14.59 5.40 4.17
CA THR A 99 -15.15 4.36 3.32
C THR A 99 -16.53 3.93 3.82
N ARG A 100 -17.45 3.63 2.89
CA ARG A 100 -18.70 2.94 3.16
C ARG A 100 -18.45 1.49 3.55
N LEU A 101 -19.43 0.93 4.24
CA LEU A 101 -19.50 -0.50 4.55
C LEU A 101 -20.67 -1.10 3.77
N LEU A 102 -20.48 -2.32 3.25
CA LEU A 102 -21.53 -3.07 2.58
C LEU A 102 -21.77 -4.41 3.26
N LEU A 103 -23.02 -4.81 3.35
CA LEU A 103 -23.43 -6.12 3.81
C LEU A 103 -23.04 -7.19 2.78
N SER A 104 -22.39 -8.25 3.21
CA SER A 104 -22.10 -9.42 2.34
C SER A 104 -23.34 -10.26 2.08
N LYS A 105 -24.35 -10.15 2.94
CA LYS A 105 -25.64 -10.81 2.84
C LYS A 105 -26.73 -9.81 3.23
N LEU A 106 -27.68 -9.60 2.32
CA LEU A 106 -28.83 -8.72 2.52
C LEU A 106 -29.88 -9.39 3.38
N SER A 107 -30.68 -8.60 4.09
CA SER A 107 -31.71 -9.07 5.03
C SER A 107 -31.17 -10.18 5.93
N PRO A 108 -30.07 -9.96 6.67
CA PRO A 108 -29.46 -11.02 7.47
C PRO A 108 -30.40 -11.43 8.61
N ASP A 109 -30.58 -12.73 8.76
CA ASP A 109 -31.27 -13.31 9.91
C ASP A 109 -30.19 -13.89 10.84
N PHE A 110 -30.04 -13.28 11.99
CA PHE A 110 -29.11 -13.73 13.03
C PHE A 110 -29.76 -14.56 14.13
N GLY A 111 -31.12 -14.61 14.14
CA GLY A 111 -31.90 -15.23 15.20
C GLY A 111 -32.10 -14.30 16.41
N ASP A 112 -32.95 -14.76 17.32
CA ASP A 112 -33.24 -14.03 18.56
C ASP A 112 -32.04 -14.09 19.53
N SER A 113 -31.83 -13.03 20.32
CA SER A 113 -30.80 -12.97 21.36
C SER A 113 -29.37 -13.12 20.85
N THR A 114 -29.06 -12.52 19.71
CA THR A 114 -27.71 -12.51 19.15
C THR A 114 -26.84 -11.47 19.85
N VAL A 115 -25.59 -11.87 20.16
CA VAL A 115 -24.56 -11.02 20.78
C VAL A 115 -23.35 -11.00 19.88
N CYS A 116 -22.88 -9.79 19.58
CA CYS A 116 -21.62 -9.56 18.90
C CYS A 116 -20.44 -9.73 19.86
N ASP A 117 -19.61 -10.74 19.66
CA ASP A 117 -18.51 -11.06 20.55
C ASP A 117 -17.26 -10.23 20.24
N SER A 118 -16.95 -10.09 18.96
CA SER A 118 -15.79 -9.31 18.52
C SER A 118 -15.92 -8.92 17.05
N VAL A 119 -15.27 -7.81 16.71
CA VAL A 119 -15.23 -7.27 15.35
C VAL A 119 -13.80 -7.06 14.92
N LYS A 120 -13.36 -7.74 13.85
CA LYS A 120 -12.01 -7.65 13.31
C LYS A 120 -12.02 -6.99 11.94
N VAL A 121 -11.21 -5.96 11.78
CA VAL A 121 -10.93 -5.34 10.49
C VAL A 121 -9.68 -5.95 9.91
N ARG A 122 -9.70 -6.21 8.61
CA ARG A 122 -8.53 -6.57 7.81
C ARG A 122 -8.41 -5.62 6.64
N LEU A 123 -7.24 -5.05 6.46
CA LEU A 123 -6.89 -4.17 5.36
C LEU A 123 -5.67 -4.75 4.64
N ALA A 124 -5.81 -5.09 3.37
CA ALA A 124 -4.70 -5.60 2.55
C ALA A 124 -3.72 -4.48 2.21
N TYR A 125 -2.47 -4.63 2.61
CA TYR A 125 -1.42 -3.70 2.20
C TYR A 125 -1.22 -3.76 0.69
N GLN A 126 -1.13 -2.60 0.07
CA GLN A 126 -0.69 -2.46 -1.32
C GLN A 126 0.75 -1.96 -1.38
N ASN A 127 1.08 -0.95 -0.57
CA ASN A 127 2.40 -0.36 -0.50
C ASN A 127 2.59 0.33 0.86
N THR A 128 3.84 0.61 1.19
CA THR A 128 4.20 1.44 2.36
C THR A 128 5.36 2.35 1.95
N TYR A 129 5.22 3.64 2.22
CA TYR A 129 6.24 4.66 2.01
C TYR A 129 6.74 5.16 3.38
N GLY A 130 8.06 5.30 3.53
CA GLY A 130 8.69 5.71 4.77
C GLY A 130 9.21 4.55 5.61
N LEU A 131 9.32 4.74 6.91
CA LEU A 131 9.89 3.75 7.85
C LEU A 131 8.92 2.60 8.10
N ARG A 132 9.34 1.38 7.76
CA ARG A 132 8.59 0.16 8.07
C ARG A 132 8.80 -0.24 9.53
N GLY A 133 7.76 -0.82 10.14
CA GLY A 133 7.80 -1.29 11.52
C GLY A 133 7.58 -0.17 12.53
N ASP A 134 7.20 1.00 12.07
CA ASP A 134 6.77 2.10 12.95
C ASP A 134 5.33 1.89 13.41
N SER A 135 4.93 2.58 14.48
CA SER A 135 3.59 2.47 15.04
C SER A 135 2.75 3.69 14.68
N ILE A 136 1.49 3.47 14.35
CA ILE A 136 0.48 4.52 14.21
C ILE A 136 -0.45 4.53 15.42
N HIS A 137 -0.98 5.68 15.76
CA HIS A 137 -2.08 5.83 16.69
C HIS A 137 -3.38 5.86 15.90
N LEU A 138 -3.91 4.66 15.60
CA LEU A 138 -5.09 4.52 14.76
C LEU A 138 -6.35 4.82 15.56
N GLU A 139 -7.14 5.75 15.04
CA GLU A 139 -8.48 6.06 15.51
C GLU A 139 -9.49 5.76 14.39
N VAL A 140 -10.58 5.08 14.75
CA VAL A 140 -11.67 4.74 13.84
C VAL A 140 -12.96 5.34 14.35
N LEU A 141 -13.61 6.14 13.49
CA LEU A 141 -14.81 6.90 13.85
C LEU A 141 -15.95 6.59 12.86
N PRO A 142 -17.16 6.33 13.35
CA PRO A 142 -18.34 6.23 12.50
C PRO A 142 -18.64 7.57 11.82
N VAL A 143 -18.98 7.52 10.54
CA VAL A 143 -19.51 8.67 9.80
C VAL A 143 -21.00 8.83 10.14
N ILE A 144 -21.43 10.06 10.45
CA ILE A 144 -22.82 10.35 10.85
C ILE A 144 -23.65 10.76 9.64
N GLU A 145 -23.10 11.60 8.77
CA GLU A 145 -23.84 12.13 7.62
C GLU A 145 -23.72 11.21 6.42
N PRO A 146 -24.83 10.91 5.72
CA PRO A 146 -24.80 10.11 4.51
C PRO A 146 -23.88 10.72 3.44
N MET A 147 -23.01 9.88 2.88
CA MET A 147 -22.13 10.27 1.78
C MET A 147 -22.85 10.08 0.45
N SER A 148 -22.76 11.09 -0.43
CA SER A 148 -23.37 11.04 -1.77
C SER A 148 -22.36 10.52 -2.81
N ASP A 149 -22.79 9.62 -3.66
CA ASP A 149 -22.00 9.12 -4.79
C ASP A 149 -22.03 10.06 -6.01
N THR A 150 -22.92 11.06 -6.02
CA THR A 150 -23.09 12.02 -7.12
C THR A 150 -22.13 13.21 -7.04
N ILE A 151 -21.54 13.47 -5.86
CA ILE A 151 -20.60 14.57 -5.65
C ILE A 151 -19.15 14.09 -5.70
N ASN A 152 -18.22 15.02 -5.91
CA ASN A 152 -16.80 14.78 -5.76
C ASN A 152 -16.36 14.98 -4.32
N TYR A 153 -15.41 14.16 -3.89
CA TYR A 153 -14.71 14.30 -2.63
C TYR A 153 -13.27 14.72 -2.93
N TYR A 154 -12.80 15.67 -2.16
CA TYR A 154 -11.49 16.28 -2.36
C TYR A 154 -10.56 15.97 -1.20
N SER A 155 -9.27 16.20 -1.42
CA SER A 155 -8.22 15.92 -0.43
C SER A 155 -8.41 16.65 0.92
N ASN A 156 -9.12 17.75 0.94
CA ASN A 156 -9.47 18.52 2.13
C ASN A 156 -10.88 18.23 2.67
N THR A 157 -11.59 17.23 2.12
CA THR A 157 -12.90 16.86 2.62
C THR A 157 -12.78 16.08 3.93
N MET A 158 -13.48 16.54 4.96
CA MET A 158 -13.60 15.84 6.24
C MET A 158 -15.07 15.49 6.47
N PRO A 159 -15.40 14.21 6.75
CA PRO A 159 -16.78 13.81 7.07
C PRO A 159 -17.17 14.29 8.48
N VAL A 160 -18.47 14.37 8.74
CA VAL A 160 -18.97 14.52 10.12
C VAL A 160 -18.91 13.16 10.81
N MET A 161 -18.20 13.10 11.92
CA MET A 161 -17.87 11.87 12.63
C MET A 161 -18.57 11.79 14.00
N GLY A 162 -18.88 10.56 14.42
CA GLY A 162 -19.33 10.23 15.76
C GLY A 162 -18.16 9.96 16.72
N PRO A 163 -18.49 9.46 17.93
CA PRO A 163 -17.48 9.06 18.89
C PRO A 163 -16.65 7.88 18.34
N SER A 164 -15.36 7.84 18.72
CA SER A 164 -14.45 6.79 18.31
C SER A 164 -14.93 5.42 18.77
N ILE A 165 -14.85 4.43 17.88
CA ILE A 165 -15.10 3.01 18.18
C ILE A 165 -13.78 2.19 18.23
N MET A 166 -12.67 2.85 18.03
CA MET A 166 -11.33 2.32 18.25
C MET A 166 -10.33 3.48 18.38
N ASP A 167 -9.46 3.38 19.37
CA ASP A 167 -8.39 4.33 19.68
C ASP A 167 -7.21 3.53 20.25
N THR A 168 -6.25 3.16 19.38
CA THR A 168 -5.17 2.23 19.77
C THR A 168 -3.92 2.43 18.92
N THR A 169 -2.77 2.21 19.53
CA THR A 169 -1.50 2.19 18.80
C THR A 169 -1.23 0.83 18.19
N LEU A 170 -0.98 0.80 16.88
CA LEU A 170 -0.72 -0.40 16.09
C LEU A 170 0.62 -0.28 15.37
N MET A 171 1.28 -1.43 15.19
CA MET A 171 2.46 -1.52 14.34
C MET A 171 2.06 -1.65 12.87
N ILE A 172 2.66 -0.85 12.01
CA ILE A 172 2.51 -0.96 10.55
C ILE A 172 3.71 -1.70 9.96
N ASP A 173 3.54 -3.00 9.73
CA ASP A 173 4.52 -3.80 9.03
C ASP A 173 3.83 -4.90 8.23
N PRO A 174 3.84 -4.82 6.88
CA PRO A 174 3.21 -5.83 6.03
C PRO A 174 3.88 -7.20 6.08
N SER A 175 5.07 -7.33 6.67
CA SER A 175 5.80 -8.59 6.78
C SER A 175 5.49 -9.37 8.06
N VAL A 176 4.88 -8.72 9.05
CA VAL A 176 4.53 -9.36 10.32
C VAL A 176 3.29 -10.24 10.13
N PRO A 177 3.36 -11.54 10.49
CA PRO A 177 2.20 -12.42 10.48
C PRO A 177 1.14 -11.97 11.48
N VAL A 178 -0.10 -11.88 11.04
CA VAL A 178 -1.24 -11.48 11.88
C VAL A 178 -2.28 -12.59 11.88
N PHE A 179 -2.75 -12.97 13.06
CA PHE A 179 -3.86 -13.90 13.23
C PHE A 179 -5.20 -13.16 13.10
N ASN A 180 -6.03 -13.54 12.16
CA ASN A 180 -7.31 -12.89 11.87
C ASN A 180 -8.51 -13.51 12.61
N GLY A 181 -8.27 -14.43 13.53
CA GLY A 181 -9.31 -15.18 14.23
C GLY A 181 -9.62 -16.54 13.60
N ILE A 182 -9.19 -16.79 12.38
CA ILE A 182 -9.39 -18.05 11.63
C ILE A 182 -8.03 -18.60 11.18
N ASP A 183 -7.18 -17.74 10.64
CA ASP A 183 -5.91 -18.12 10.01
C ASP A 183 -4.84 -17.05 10.24
N THR A 184 -3.57 -17.41 10.05
CA THR A 184 -2.45 -16.47 10.10
C THR A 184 -2.06 -16.07 8.68
N SER A 185 -2.01 -14.77 8.43
CA SER A 185 -1.67 -14.21 7.13
C SER A 185 -0.69 -13.05 7.25
N VAL A 186 0.06 -12.80 6.19
CA VAL A 186 0.94 -11.63 6.03
C VAL A 186 0.36 -10.65 5.02
N GLY A 187 0.84 -9.42 5.03
CA GLY A 187 0.39 -8.39 4.10
C GLY A 187 -0.97 -7.78 4.44
N TYR A 188 -1.37 -7.88 5.70
CA TYR A 188 -2.61 -7.27 6.20
C TYR A 188 -2.35 -6.51 7.49
N LEU A 189 -2.97 -5.33 7.61
CA LEU A 189 -3.20 -4.69 8.89
C LEU A 189 -4.47 -5.30 9.49
N THR A 190 -4.41 -5.79 10.72
CA THR A 190 -5.56 -6.40 11.41
C THR A 190 -5.68 -5.79 12.79
N PHE A 191 -6.90 -5.40 13.17
CA PHE A 191 -7.23 -4.82 14.46
C PHE A 191 -8.69 -5.04 14.82
N ASP A 192 -9.01 -4.83 16.10
CA ASP A 192 -10.36 -5.02 16.62
C ASP A 192 -11.07 -3.66 16.76
N LEU A 193 -12.40 -3.65 16.51
CA LEU A 193 -13.30 -2.52 16.77
C LEU A 193 -14.20 -2.83 17.97
N ASP A 194 -14.75 -1.78 18.58
CA ASP A 194 -15.79 -1.93 19.62
C ASP A 194 -17.01 -2.65 19.04
N PRO A 195 -17.37 -3.83 19.54
CA PRO A 195 -18.51 -4.57 19.03
C PRO A 195 -19.86 -3.90 19.30
N SER A 196 -19.94 -2.99 20.26
CA SER A 196 -21.19 -2.31 20.65
C SER A 196 -21.82 -1.54 19.50
N PHE A 197 -21.01 -0.89 18.66
CA PHE A 197 -21.49 -0.20 17.46
C PHE A 197 -22.18 -1.15 16.48
N PHE A 198 -21.60 -2.29 16.24
CA PHE A 198 -22.13 -3.30 15.33
C PHE A 198 -23.30 -4.06 15.95
N GLN A 199 -23.29 -4.25 17.26
CA GLN A 199 -24.44 -4.80 17.99
C GLN A 199 -25.67 -3.96 17.71
N GLU A 200 -25.61 -2.65 17.94
CA GLU A 200 -26.73 -1.74 17.72
C GLU A 200 -27.13 -1.64 16.23
N LYS A 201 -26.17 -1.37 15.35
CA LYS A 201 -26.44 -1.04 13.94
C LYS A 201 -26.72 -2.23 13.04
N LEU A 202 -26.40 -3.45 13.46
CA LEU A 202 -26.58 -4.64 12.62
C LEU A 202 -27.44 -5.72 13.32
N PHE A 203 -27.03 -6.17 14.51
CA PHE A 203 -27.69 -7.31 15.15
C PHE A 203 -29.03 -6.91 15.78
N ASP A 204 -29.07 -5.86 16.59
CA ASP A 204 -30.32 -5.38 17.20
C ASP A 204 -31.29 -4.84 16.13
N ALA A 205 -30.77 -4.19 15.09
CA ALA A 205 -31.53 -3.74 13.96
C ALA A 205 -32.16 -4.90 13.17
N ALA A 206 -31.44 -5.99 12.97
CA ALA A 206 -31.97 -7.19 12.31
C ALA A 206 -33.07 -7.85 13.14
N ILE A 207 -32.90 -7.93 14.48
CA ILE A 207 -33.92 -8.44 15.40
C ILE A 207 -35.16 -7.53 15.40
N ALA A 208 -34.96 -6.21 15.31
CA ALA A 208 -36.07 -5.25 15.22
C ALA A 208 -36.78 -5.26 13.85
N GLY A 209 -36.17 -5.86 12.83
CA GLY A 209 -36.70 -5.90 11.48
C GLY A 209 -36.58 -4.56 10.75
N GLU A 210 -35.45 -3.85 10.99
CA GLU A 210 -35.22 -2.55 10.37
C GLU A 210 -35.05 -2.67 8.85
N ASP A 211 -35.79 -1.85 8.11
CA ASP A 211 -35.87 -1.87 6.66
C ASP A 211 -34.55 -1.52 5.97
N TYR A 212 -33.64 -0.81 6.64
CA TYR A 212 -32.36 -0.43 6.03
C TYR A 212 -31.37 -1.61 5.83
N LEU A 213 -31.68 -2.80 6.33
CA LEU A 213 -30.89 -4.01 6.09
C LEU A 213 -31.32 -4.78 4.82
N ILE A 214 -32.37 -4.32 4.12
CA ILE A 214 -32.92 -4.99 2.94
C ILE A 214 -31.94 -4.92 1.75
N ASP A 215 -31.27 -3.79 1.59
CA ASP A 215 -30.30 -3.57 0.51
C ASP A 215 -29.15 -2.67 0.97
N ASN A 216 -28.08 -2.64 0.18
CA ASN A 216 -26.91 -1.84 0.52
C ASN A 216 -27.11 -0.32 0.32
N GLU A 217 -28.06 0.11 -0.51
CA GLU A 217 -28.35 1.55 -0.67
C GLU A 217 -29.00 2.10 0.60
N SER A 218 -30.00 1.41 1.13
CA SER A 218 -30.65 1.74 2.39
C SER A 218 -29.68 1.62 3.57
N PHE A 219 -28.82 0.59 3.55
CA PHE A 219 -27.82 0.40 4.58
C PHE A 219 -26.83 1.56 4.66
N VAL A 220 -26.23 2.00 3.55
CA VAL A 220 -25.27 3.12 3.55
C VAL A 220 -25.90 4.48 3.82
N ALA A 221 -27.21 4.60 3.67
CA ALA A 221 -27.93 5.80 4.10
C ALA A 221 -28.09 5.88 5.62
N SER A 222 -28.24 4.74 6.31
CA SER A 222 -28.42 4.63 7.76
C SER A 222 -27.10 4.40 8.52
N VAL A 223 -26.15 3.72 7.89
CA VAL A 223 -24.79 3.46 8.39
C VAL A 223 -23.80 3.96 7.34
N PRO A 224 -23.51 5.27 7.30
CA PRO A 224 -22.78 5.89 6.19
C PRO A 224 -21.38 5.35 5.97
N GLY A 225 -20.71 4.86 7.01
CA GLY A 225 -19.38 4.28 6.89
C GLY A 225 -18.47 4.58 8.07
N LEU A 226 -17.18 4.37 7.85
CA LEU A 226 -16.14 4.61 8.84
C LEU A 226 -15.06 5.55 8.29
N HIS A 227 -14.51 6.36 9.17
CA HIS A 227 -13.33 7.19 8.94
C HIS A 227 -12.16 6.64 9.74
N PHE A 228 -11.01 6.49 9.08
CA PHE A 228 -9.77 5.97 9.64
C PHE A 228 -8.72 7.06 9.59
N ARG A 229 -8.13 7.41 10.73
CA ARG A 229 -7.08 8.42 10.81
C ARG A 229 -5.96 8.01 11.74
N ASP A 230 -4.78 8.51 11.50
CA ASP A 230 -3.68 8.47 12.45
C ASP A 230 -3.76 9.72 13.34
N ALA A 231 -4.12 9.55 14.61
CA ALA A 231 -4.17 10.62 15.61
C ALA A 231 -2.80 10.87 16.27
N GLY A 232 -1.78 10.09 15.91
CA GLY A 232 -0.42 10.24 16.42
C GLY A 232 0.35 11.38 15.76
N THR A 233 1.44 11.80 16.41
CA THR A 233 2.32 12.87 15.92
C THR A 233 3.70 12.37 15.52
N GLY A 234 3.96 11.06 15.61
CA GLY A 234 5.31 10.50 15.61
C GLY A 234 5.65 9.53 14.49
N THR A 235 4.71 9.17 13.65
CA THR A 235 4.99 8.24 12.54
C THR A 235 5.66 8.93 11.37
N SER A 236 6.54 8.20 10.69
CA SER A 236 7.19 8.65 9.46
C SER A 236 6.89 7.68 8.32
N ALA A 237 5.67 7.14 8.28
CA ALA A 237 5.23 6.20 7.27
C ALA A 237 3.80 6.45 6.81
N LEU A 238 3.59 6.32 5.49
CA LEU A 238 2.28 6.22 4.86
C LEU A 238 2.08 4.79 4.39
N SER A 239 0.98 4.19 4.79
CA SER A 239 0.56 2.88 4.30
C SER A 239 -0.62 3.02 3.36
N PHE A 240 -0.56 2.26 2.27
CA PHE A 240 -1.59 2.23 1.25
C PHE A 240 -2.29 0.87 1.31
N PHE A 241 -3.61 0.90 1.34
CA PHE A 241 -4.43 -0.31 1.45
C PHE A 241 -5.34 -0.44 0.24
N ASN A 242 -5.51 -1.68 -0.24
CA ASN A 242 -6.46 -2.01 -1.28
C ASN A 242 -7.77 -2.50 -0.65
N LEU A 243 -8.79 -1.67 -0.64
CA LEU A 243 -10.11 -2.01 -0.08
C LEU A 243 -10.88 -3.02 -0.94
N THR A 244 -10.55 -3.17 -2.23
CA THR A 244 -11.21 -4.13 -3.13
C THR A 244 -10.58 -5.52 -3.11
N ALA A 245 -9.43 -5.68 -2.43
CA ALA A 245 -8.82 -6.99 -2.25
C ALA A 245 -9.77 -7.91 -1.46
N SER A 246 -9.89 -9.16 -1.86
CA SER A 246 -10.78 -10.15 -1.21
C SER A 246 -10.48 -10.37 0.28
N GLY A 247 -9.28 -9.99 0.72
CA GLY A 247 -8.88 -10.04 2.12
C GLY A 247 -9.14 -8.75 2.91
N SER A 248 -9.57 -7.65 2.27
CA SER A 248 -9.98 -6.42 2.93
C SER A 248 -11.46 -6.49 3.28
N LEU A 249 -11.75 -6.70 4.56
CA LEU A 249 -13.12 -6.91 5.04
C LEU A 249 -13.20 -6.69 6.55
N ILE A 250 -14.44 -6.61 7.05
CA ILE A 250 -14.76 -6.64 8.47
C ILE A 250 -15.39 -7.99 8.79
N GLN A 251 -14.87 -8.65 9.81
CA GLN A 251 -15.34 -9.94 10.33
C GLN A 251 -16.03 -9.71 11.67
N LEU A 252 -17.30 -10.06 11.76
CA LEU A 252 -18.09 -9.97 12.97
C LEU A 252 -18.32 -11.38 13.49
N PHE A 253 -17.75 -11.68 14.65
CA PHE A 253 -17.96 -12.94 15.36
C PHE A 253 -19.09 -12.74 16.35
N TYR A 254 -20.03 -13.66 16.35
CA TYR A 254 -21.24 -13.57 17.17
C TYR A 254 -21.74 -14.95 17.60
N HIS A 255 -22.53 -14.99 18.64
CA HIS A 255 -23.26 -16.18 19.06
C HIS A 255 -24.74 -15.89 19.24
N THR A 256 -25.59 -16.94 19.19
CA THR A 256 -27.04 -16.87 19.36
C THR A 256 -27.46 -17.60 20.63
N GLY A 257 -28.01 -16.85 21.61
CA GLY A 257 -28.43 -17.45 22.89
C GLY A 257 -27.28 -17.81 23.83
N ALA A 258 -27.54 -17.79 25.12
CA ALA A 258 -26.55 -17.95 26.19
C ALA A 258 -25.82 -19.29 26.23
N GLN A 259 -26.28 -20.31 25.48
CA GLN A 259 -25.71 -21.66 25.46
C GLN A 259 -25.00 -22.01 24.15
N ASP A 260 -25.02 -21.12 23.16
CA ASP A 260 -24.31 -21.34 21.89
C ASP A 260 -22.83 -20.95 22.06
N THR A 261 -21.96 -21.96 22.16
CA THR A 261 -20.52 -21.78 22.33
C THR A 261 -19.76 -21.76 21.03
N VAL A 262 -20.42 -21.94 19.88
CA VAL A 262 -19.80 -21.96 18.56
C VAL A 262 -19.94 -20.58 17.94
N PRO A 263 -18.85 -19.81 17.80
CA PRO A 263 -18.91 -18.50 17.18
C PRO A 263 -19.34 -18.63 15.71
N LYS A 264 -20.32 -17.83 15.33
CA LYS A 264 -20.73 -17.63 13.94
C LYS A 264 -19.99 -16.44 13.37
N LEU A 265 -19.89 -16.37 12.05
CA LEU A 265 -19.21 -15.31 11.35
C LEU A 265 -20.15 -14.61 10.37
N PHE A 266 -20.22 -13.30 10.46
CA PHE A 266 -20.76 -12.43 9.43
C PHE A 266 -19.65 -11.54 8.89
N THR A 267 -19.71 -11.17 7.61
CA THR A 267 -18.70 -10.31 7.00
C THR A 267 -19.34 -9.08 6.37
N MET A 268 -18.59 -8.00 6.39
CA MET A 268 -18.91 -6.79 5.64
C MET A 268 -17.72 -6.43 4.76
N THR A 269 -17.98 -5.81 3.63
CA THR A 269 -16.95 -5.38 2.68
C THR A 269 -16.92 -3.86 2.60
N PHE A 270 -15.83 -3.31 2.08
CA PHE A 270 -15.68 -1.86 1.92
C PHE A 270 -16.28 -1.34 0.61
N GLY A 271 -16.84 -2.19 -0.22
CA GLY A 271 -17.61 -1.88 -1.41
C GLY A 271 -17.00 -0.84 -2.35
N GLN A 272 -16.25 -1.31 -3.34
CA GLN A 272 -15.80 -0.50 -4.48
C GLN A 272 -15.97 -1.26 -5.81
N ASN A 273 -16.78 -2.33 -5.82
CA ASN A 273 -17.04 -3.09 -7.03
C ASN A 273 -18.03 -2.36 -7.93
N PHE A 274 -17.91 -2.57 -9.23
CA PHE A 274 -18.83 -1.98 -10.20
C PHE A 274 -20.28 -2.42 -9.92
N GLY A 275 -21.16 -1.45 -9.73
CA GLY A 275 -22.58 -1.68 -9.43
C GLY A 275 -22.93 -1.69 -7.94
N ASP A 276 -21.95 -1.68 -7.04
CA ASP A 276 -22.18 -1.52 -5.61
C ASP A 276 -22.25 -0.04 -5.23
N PRO A 277 -23.04 0.37 -4.22
CA PRO A 277 -23.05 1.73 -3.69
C PRO A 277 -21.78 2.06 -2.86
N GLY A 278 -20.67 1.38 -3.17
CA GLY A 278 -19.38 1.57 -2.52
C GLY A 278 -18.82 2.95 -2.82
N LEU A 279 -18.26 3.57 -1.79
CA LEU A 279 -17.60 4.86 -1.87
C LEU A 279 -16.44 4.91 -0.88
N SER A 280 -15.30 5.38 -1.34
CA SER A 280 -14.21 5.77 -0.45
C SER A 280 -13.52 7.04 -0.96
N PHE A 281 -12.85 7.73 -0.07
CA PHE A 281 -12.00 8.87 -0.44
C PHE A 281 -10.89 9.04 0.58
N ASN A 282 -9.79 9.67 0.13
CA ASN A 282 -8.69 10.06 1.01
C ASN A 282 -8.85 11.53 1.42
N SER A 283 -8.50 11.83 2.67
CA SER A 283 -8.32 13.17 3.19
C SER A 283 -6.86 13.37 3.53
N TYR A 284 -6.31 14.52 3.17
CA TYR A 284 -4.92 14.87 3.42
C TYR A 284 -4.85 16.22 4.13
N GLU A 285 -4.06 16.27 5.18
CA GLU A 285 -3.71 17.49 5.88
C GLU A 285 -2.21 17.71 5.75
N ASN A 286 -1.82 18.87 5.18
CA ASN A 286 -0.44 19.22 4.94
C ASN A 286 -0.03 20.38 5.86
N ASP A 287 1.14 20.26 6.50
CA ASP A 287 1.77 21.32 7.25
C ASP A 287 3.17 21.60 6.66
N PHE A 288 3.26 22.67 5.90
CA PHE A 288 4.48 23.10 5.24
C PHE A 288 5.35 24.03 6.12
N THR A 289 4.92 24.36 7.34
CA THR A 289 5.61 25.36 8.19
C THR A 289 7.01 24.93 8.62
N THR A 290 7.26 23.61 8.63
CA THR A 290 8.57 23.03 9.00
C THR A 290 9.38 22.55 7.79
N ALA A 291 8.89 22.76 6.58
CA ALA A 291 9.52 22.30 5.35
C ALA A 291 10.55 23.30 4.84
N ASP A 292 11.68 22.82 4.32
CA ASP A 292 12.65 23.68 3.61
C ASP A 292 11.98 24.39 2.41
N PHE A 293 11.01 23.73 1.78
CA PHE A 293 10.23 24.27 0.65
C PHE A 293 9.12 25.23 1.08
N GLY A 294 8.66 25.18 2.33
CA GLY A 294 7.54 25.99 2.85
C GLY A 294 7.89 27.47 3.05
N ILE A 295 9.18 27.79 3.12
CA ILE A 295 9.66 29.17 3.28
C ILE A 295 9.46 29.97 1.98
N ASP A 296 9.47 29.31 0.82
CA ASP A 296 9.32 29.95 -0.49
C ASP A 296 7.86 30.03 -0.98
N MET A 297 6.92 29.42 -0.27
CA MET A 297 5.49 29.38 -0.64
C MET A 297 4.60 30.34 0.17
N GLN A 298 5.18 31.15 1.08
CA GLN A 298 4.52 32.24 1.78
C GLN A 298 4.70 33.56 1.01
#